data_23dac040eed414678fbb6106e9d4c258
#
_entry.id   23dac040eed414678fbb6106e9d4c258
#
_cell.length_a   1.000
_cell.length_b   1.000
_cell.length_c   1.000
_cell.angle_alpha   90.00
_cell.angle_beta   90.00
_cell.angle_gamma   90.00
#
_symmetry.space_group_name_H-M   'P 1'
#
loop_
_entity.id
_entity.type
_entity.pdbx_description
1 polymer ?
#
loop_
_entity_poly.entity_id
_entity_poly.type
_entity_poly.pdbx_seq_one_letter_code
_entity_poly.pdbx_strand_id
1 'polypeptide(L)'
;MILTNLINGLAPIEKKFNDVLINGININSKEVSPGSLFVAIEGHSNDGHSFVNEAFKNGASAVISEKHQASEINKPQIIVNDTRKAVSIISSRFYDNPSKELVIIGVTGTNGKTTTSYIIKECLSQAGLKTAQIGTTGVIAEGYKQEKTLTTPDAITLQR
;
A
#
# COMPACT_ATOMS: atom_id res chain seq x y z
N MET A 1 1.05 15.03 -1.21
CA MET A 1 -0.11 15.03 -2.16
C MET A 1 -1.36 15.48 -1.41
N ILE A 2 -2.28 16.22 -2.04
CA ILE A 2 -3.56 16.62 -1.42
C ILE A 2 -4.49 15.40 -1.36
N LEU A 3 -5.22 15.24 -0.25
CA LEU A 3 -6.09 14.09 0.02
C LEU A 3 -7.13 13.86 -1.08
N THR A 4 -7.81 14.90 -1.55
CA THR A 4 -8.78 14.81 -2.65
C THR A 4 -8.17 14.19 -3.92
N ASN A 5 -6.95 14.58 -4.29
CA ASN A 5 -6.26 14.01 -5.44
C ASN A 5 -5.89 12.55 -5.22
N LEU A 6 -5.49 12.21 -4.00
CA LEU A 6 -5.08 10.86 -3.64
C LEU A 6 -6.25 9.87 -3.70
N ILE A 7 -7.43 10.26 -3.22
CA ILE A 7 -8.63 9.41 -3.18
C ILE A 7 -9.52 9.51 -4.44
N ASN A 8 -9.13 10.30 -5.43
CA ASN A 8 -9.87 10.40 -6.69
C ASN A 8 -10.02 9.00 -7.32
N GLY A 9 -11.23 8.64 -7.76
CA GLY A 9 -11.53 7.31 -8.31
C GLY A 9 -11.76 6.20 -7.26
N LEU A 10 -11.54 6.44 -5.97
CA LEU A 10 -12.26 5.71 -4.94
C LEU A 10 -13.71 6.17 -4.98
N ALA A 11 -14.67 5.27 -4.77
CA ALA A 11 -16.07 5.62 -4.59
C ALA A 11 -16.36 5.71 -3.08
N PRO A 12 -15.98 6.79 -2.39
CA PRO A 12 -16.23 6.90 -0.96
C PRO A 12 -17.71 7.04 -0.71
N ILE A 13 -18.19 6.40 0.36
CA ILE A 13 -19.58 6.46 0.81
C ILE A 13 -19.90 7.89 1.33
N GLU A 14 -18.91 8.51 1.99
CA GLU A 14 -18.99 9.89 2.49
C GLU A 14 -17.85 10.75 1.93
N LYS A 15 -18.20 11.97 1.48
CA LYS A 15 -17.26 12.94 0.87
C LYS A 15 -17.10 14.24 1.65
N LYS A 16 -17.59 14.32 2.89
CA LYS A 16 -17.59 15.57 3.65
C LYS A 16 -16.37 15.64 4.55
N PHE A 17 -15.29 16.22 4.05
CA PHE A 17 -14.06 16.48 4.82
C PHE A 17 -13.35 17.73 4.30
N ASN A 18 -12.57 18.37 5.16
CA ASN A 18 -11.62 19.40 4.76
C ASN A 18 -10.39 18.75 4.11
N ASP A 19 -9.93 19.34 3.01
CA ASP A 19 -8.76 18.81 2.31
C ASP A 19 -7.50 19.01 3.14
N VAL A 20 -6.64 18.00 3.16
CA VAL A 20 -5.40 17.97 3.92
C VAL A 20 -4.23 17.47 3.07
N LEU A 21 -3.01 17.93 3.39
CA LEU A 21 -1.81 17.44 2.76
C LEU A 21 -1.41 16.08 3.36
N ILE A 22 -1.18 15.10 2.49
CA ILE A 22 -0.70 13.76 2.85
C ILE A 22 0.75 13.61 2.40
N ASN A 23 1.62 13.25 3.33
CA ASN A 23 3.05 13.04 3.12
C ASN A 23 3.50 11.58 3.26
N GLY A 24 2.61 10.67 3.63
CA GLY A 24 2.86 9.23 3.75
C GLY A 24 1.58 8.42 3.83
N ILE A 25 1.67 7.12 3.57
CA ILE A 25 0.57 6.18 3.71
C ILE A 25 1.02 5.07 4.66
N ASN A 26 0.19 4.69 5.62
CA ASN A 26 0.48 3.64 6.59
C ASN A 26 -0.73 2.74 6.82
N ILE A 27 -0.48 1.45 7.02
CA ILE A 27 -1.47 0.44 7.44
C ILE A 27 -1.21 -0.06 8.87
N ASN A 28 -0.09 0.35 9.47
CA ASN A 28 0.30 0.07 10.85
C ASN A 28 0.24 1.39 11.65
N SER A 29 -0.61 1.45 12.68
CA SER A 29 -0.79 2.64 13.53
C SER A 29 0.51 3.10 14.20
N LYS A 30 1.42 2.18 14.52
CA LYS A 30 2.72 2.46 15.16
C LYS A 30 3.73 3.13 14.23
N GLU A 31 3.56 2.99 12.92
CA GLU A 31 4.43 3.58 11.89
C GLU A 31 3.90 4.91 11.37
N VAL A 32 2.72 5.32 11.84
CA VAL A 32 2.13 6.60 11.49
C VAL A 32 3.01 7.74 11.98
N SER A 33 3.25 8.68 11.10
CA SER A 33 3.96 9.94 11.38
C SER A 33 3.07 11.15 11.06
N PRO A 34 3.42 12.36 11.57
CA PRO A 34 2.63 13.56 11.28
C PRO A 34 2.43 13.79 9.78
N GLY A 35 1.17 14.00 9.37
CA GLY A 35 0.81 14.18 7.97
C GLY A 35 0.47 12.89 7.21
N SER A 36 0.58 11.72 7.82
CA SER A 36 0.24 10.45 7.17
C SER A 36 -1.27 10.25 6.96
N LEU A 37 -1.60 9.47 5.95
CA LEU A 37 -2.90 8.84 5.78
C LEU A 37 -2.83 7.41 6.35
N PHE A 38 -3.66 7.11 7.33
CA PHE A 38 -3.79 5.76 7.86
C PHE A 38 -4.92 5.00 7.15
N VAL A 39 -4.66 3.75 6.74
CA VAL A 39 -5.69 2.88 6.15
C VAL A 39 -5.98 1.73 7.12
N ALA A 40 -7.18 1.72 7.67
CA ALA A 40 -7.64 0.73 8.63
C ALA A 40 -8.10 -0.54 7.90
N ILE A 41 -7.22 -1.54 7.83
CA ILE A 41 -7.50 -2.82 7.15
C ILE A 41 -7.89 -3.87 8.19
N GLU A 42 -8.97 -4.59 7.95
CA GLU A 42 -9.32 -5.78 8.72
C GLU A 42 -8.36 -6.93 8.35
N GLY A 43 -7.49 -7.29 9.28
CA GLY A 43 -6.51 -8.38 9.16
C GLY A 43 -7.04 -9.69 9.73
N HIS A 44 -6.29 -10.78 9.54
CA HIS A 44 -6.64 -12.10 10.08
C HIS A 44 -6.60 -12.14 11.62
N SER A 45 -5.67 -11.42 12.25
CA SER A 45 -5.45 -11.45 13.70
C SER A 45 -5.91 -10.17 14.40
N ASN A 46 -5.92 -9.04 13.70
CA ASN A 46 -6.27 -7.75 14.28
C ASN A 46 -7.15 -6.96 13.30
N ASP A 47 -8.15 -6.28 13.83
CA ASP A 47 -8.95 -5.33 13.07
C ASP A 47 -8.30 -3.94 13.14
N GLY A 48 -7.80 -3.45 12.01
CA GLY A 48 -7.17 -2.14 11.89
C GLY A 48 -8.06 -0.98 12.30
N HIS A 49 -9.38 -1.17 12.26
CA HIS A 49 -10.35 -0.16 12.68
C HIS A 49 -10.24 0.20 14.17
N SER A 50 -9.83 -0.74 15.02
CA SER A 50 -9.60 -0.49 16.44
C SER A 50 -8.43 0.45 16.72
N PHE A 51 -7.53 0.66 15.76
CA PHE A 51 -6.34 1.51 15.89
C PHE A 51 -6.50 2.91 15.30
N VAL A 52 -7.69 3.30 14.85
CA VAL A 52 -7.93 4.63 14.25
C VAL A 52 -7.60 5.77 15.22
N ASN A 53 -8.02 5.67 16.48
CA ASN A 53 -7.73 6.69 17.49
C ASN A 53 -6.22 6.76 17.81
N GLU A 54 -5.53 5.63 17.83
CA GLU A 54 -4.07 5.58 18.00
C GLU A 54 -3.37 6.24 16.80
N ALA A 55 -3.79 5.94 15.57
CA ALA A 55 -3.25 6.55 14.37
C ALA A 55 -3.41 8.08 14.40
N PHE A 56 -4.55 8.59 14.81
CA PHE A 56 -4.75 10.04 14.96
C PHE A 56 -3.85 10.66 16.05
N LYS A 57 -3.67 9.98 17.18
CA LYS A 57 -2.74 10.42 18.24
C LYS A 57 -1.29 10.44 17.75
N ASN A 58 -0.91 9.48 16.91
CA ASN A 58 0.43 9.40 16.32
C ASN A 58 0.64 10.39 15.15
N GLY A 59 -0.38 11.15 14.77
CA GLY A 59 -0.24 12.26 13.83
C GLY A 59 -0.87 12.03 12.45
N ALA A 60 -1.69 10.98 12.26
CA ALA A 60 -2.44 10.83 11.02
C ALA A 60 -3.25 12.09 10.73
N SER A 61 -3.18 12.59 9.49
CA SER A 61 -3.98 13.71 9.02
C SER A 61 -5.36 13.29 8.53
N ALA A 62 -5.50 12.05 8.09
CA ALA A 62 -6.76 11.44 7.66
C ALA A 62 -6.72 9.92 7.83
N VAL A 63 -7.90 9.30 7.79
CA VAL A 63 -8.06 7.85 7.87
C VAL A 63 -8.96 7.38 6.73
N ILE A 64 -8.67 6.20 6.16
CA ILE A 64 -9.58 5.42 5.32
C ILE A 64 -10.01 4.18 6.10
N SER A 65 -11.30 3.90 6.12
CA SER A 65 -11.90 2.77 6.84
C SER A 65 -13.16 2.26 6.13
N GLU A 66 -13.66 1.10 6.54
CA GLU A 66 -14.91 0.55 6.00
C GLU A 66 -16.14 0.97 6.83
N LYS A 67 -15.90 1.47 8.03
CA LYS A 67 -16.93 1.94 8.97
C LYS A 67 -16.46 3.21 9.66
N HIS A 68 -17.40 4.08 9.95
CA HIS A 68 -17.12 5.28 10.71
C HIS A 68 -16.64 4.89 12.12
N GLN A 69 -15.53 5.45 12.55
CA GLN A 69 -15.01 5.25 13.89
C GLN A 69 -15.31 6.47 14.75
N ALA A 70 -15.90 6.22 15.92
CA ALA A 70 -16.06 7.27 16.91
C ALA A 70 -14.67 7.79 17.33
N SER A 71 -14.44 9.07 17.11
CA SER A 71 -13.17 9.72 17.47
C SER A 71 -13.46 11.11 18.02
N GLU A 72 -12.81 11.45 19.11
CA GLU A 72 -12.83 12.82 19.66
C GLU A 72 -12.04 13.80 18.78
N ILE A 73 -11.23 13.26 17.85
CA ILE A 73 -10.38 14.04 16.95
C ILE A 73 -11.18 14.32 15.67
N ASN A 74 -11.51 15.58 15.45
CA ASN A 74 -12.23 16.04 14.25
C ASN A 74 -11.28 16.11 13.03
N LYS A 75 -10.90 14.97 12.50
CA LYS A 75 -10.09 14.83 11.29
C LYS A 75 -10.84 14.02 10.23
N PRO A 76 -10.46 14.16 8.94
CA PRO A 76 -11.10 13.44 7.84
C PRO A 76 -11.11 11.92 8.05
N GLN A 77 -12.28 11.32 7.94
CA GLN A 77 -12.47 9.87 7.83
C GLN A 77 -13.18 9.58 6.50
N ILE A 78 -12.51 8.84 5.64
CA ILE A 78 -13.00 8.47 4.32
C ILE A 78 -13.54 7.04 4.40
N ILE A 79 -14.83 6.86 4.19
CA ILE A 79 -15.46 5.54 4.28
C ILE A 79 -15.53 4.93 2.88
N VAL A 80 -15.03 3.71 2.75
CA VAL A 80 -14.98 2.93 1.51
C VAL A 80 -15.55 1.52 1.73
N ASN A 81 -15.96 0.84 0.67
CA ASN A 81 -16.46 -0.53 0.75
C ASN A 81 -15.35 -1.58 0.95
N ASP A 82 -14.11 -1.26 0.58
CA ASP A 82 -12.99 -2.21 0.58
C ASP A 82 -11.67 -1.44 0.77
N THR A 83 -11.12 -1.50 1.97
CA THR A 83 -9.88 -0.82 2.34
C THR A 83 -8.65 -1.46 1.69
N ARG A 84 -8.67 -2.77 1.38
CA ARG A 84 -7.57 -3.45 0.67
C ARG A 84 -7.46 -2.95 -0.78
N LYS A 85 -8.59 -2.80 -1.45
CA LYS A 85 -8.65 -2.21 -2.78
C LYS A 85 -8.27 -0.73 -2.74
N ALA A 86 -8.75 0.00 -1.75
CA ALA A 86 -8.42 1.40 -1.58
C ALA A 86 -6.91 1.62 -1.41
N VAL A 87 -6.24 0.87 -0.51
CA VAL A 87 -4.80 1.02 -0.29
C VAL A 87 -3.99 0.72 -1.55
N SER A 88 -4.39 -0.25 -2.36
CA SER A 88 -3.73 -0.54 -3.64
C SER A 88 -3.77 0.66 -4.60
N ILE A 89 -4.96 1.27 -4.74
CA ILE A 89 -5.18 2.41 -5.65
C ILE A 89 -4.40 3.64 -5.16
N ILE A 90 -4.52 3.97 -3.87
CA ILE A 90 -3.87 5.17 -3.32
C ILE A 90 -2.35 5.02 -3.26
N SER A 91 -1.83 3.84 -2.97
CA SER A 91 -0.38 3.60 -2.98
C SER A 91 0.20 3.78 -4.38
N SER A 92 -0.42 3.18 -5.38
CA SER A 92 0.00 3.37 -6.78
C SER A 92 0.04 4.85 -7.14
N ARG A 93 -1.00 5.61 -6.79
CA ARG A 93 -1.07 7.05 -7.09
C ARG A 93 -0.08 7.88 -6.30
N PHE A 94 0.11 7.58 -5.02
CA PHE A 94 1.03 8.31 -4.16
C PHE A 94 2.47 8.24 -4.65
N TYR A 95 2.86 7.10 -5.23
CA TYR A 95 4.17 6.86 -5.84
C TYR A 95 4.18 7.07 -7.36
N ASP A 96 3.24 7.86 -7.92
CA ASP A 96 3.18 8.25 -9.34
C ASP A 96 2.98 7.08 -10.31
N ASN A 97 2.29 6.01 -9.85
CA ASN A 97 1.93 4.84 -10.65
C ASN A 97 3.13 4.11 -11.30
N PRO A 98 4.17 3.71 -10.56
CA PRO A 98 5.40 3.16 -11.13
C PRO A 98 5.16 1.91 -11.98
N SER A 99 4.13 1.13 -11.67
CA SER A 99 3.77 -0.07 -12.43
C SER A 99 3.35 0.22 -13.89
N LYS A 100 3.02 1.45 -14.25
CA LYS A 100 2.71 1.83 -15.64
C LYS A 100 3.95 1.94 -16.52
N GLU A 101 5.12 2.11 -15.92
CA GLU A 101 6.41 2.21 -16.59
C GLU A 101 7.15 0.87 -16.69
N LEU A 102 6.58 -0.19 -16.13
CA LEU A 102 7.18 -1.51 -16.03
C LEU A 102 6.36 -2.56 -16.79
N VAL A 103 7.06 -3.57 -17.31
CA VAL A 103 6.40 -4.82 -17.72
C VAL A 103 6.30 -5.73 -16.50
N ILE A 104 5.09 -5.96 -16.03
CA ILE A 104 4.82 -6.79 -14.84
C ILE A 104 4.44 -8.20 -15.27
N ILE A 105 5.19 -9.20 -14.78
CA ILE A 105 4.91 -10.62 -15.03
C ILE A 105 4.52 -11.26 -13.70
N GLY A 106 3.25 -11.68 -13.57
CA GLY A 106 2.73 -12.38 -12.41
C GLY A 106 2.83 -13.91 -12.57
N VAL A 107 3.43 -14.59 -11.59
CA VAL A 107 3.51 -16.05 -11.53
C VAL A 107 2.71 -16.56 -10.36
N THR A 108 1.64 -17.33 -10.62
CA THR A 108 0.80 -17.96 -9.60
C THR A 108 0.77 -19.47 -9.73
N GLY A 109 0.42 -20.16 -8.68
CA GLY A 109 0.35 -21.64 -8.65
C GLY A 109 0.62 -22.20 -7.25
N THR A 110 0.37 -23.46 -7.03
CA THR A 110 0.66 -24.16 -5.77
C THR A 110 2.15 -24.40 -5.59
N ASN A 111 2.86 -24.81 -6.67
CA ASN A 111 4.28 -25.12 -6.69
C ASN A 111 5.00 -24.40 -7.84
N GLY A 112 6.31 -24.32 -7.79
CA GLY A 112 7.18 -23.84 -8.86
C GLY A 112 7.22 -22.30 -9.04
N LYS A 113 6.41 -21.53 -8.32
CA LYS A 113 6.37 -20.05 -8.47
C LYS A 113 7.74 -19.39 -8.41
N THR A 114 8.49 -19.67 -7.36
CA THR A 114 9.83 -19.09 -7.14
C THR A 114 10.81 -19.49 -8.23
N THR A 115 10.83 -20.77 -8.61
CA THR A 115 11.72 -21.28 -9.66
C THR A 115 11.37 -20.66 -11.01
N THR A 116 10.10 -20.62 -11.37
CA THR A 116 9.66 -20.06 -12.65
C THR A 116 9.95 -18.57 -12.74
N SER A 117 9.66 -17.80 -11.69
CA SER A 117 9.96 -16.35 -11.69
C SER A 117 11.46 -16.08 -11.73
N TYR A 118 12.28 -16.93 -11.09
CA TYR A 118 13.74 -16.83 -11.17
C TYR A 118 14.27 -17.10 -12.59
N ILE A 119 13.78 -18.16 -13.24
CA ILE A 119 14.18 -18.50 -14.62
C ILE A 119 13.79 -17.36 -15.57
N ILE A 120 12.57 -16.83 -15.46
CA ILE A 120 12.12 -15.69 -16.28
C ILE A 120 13.05 -14.49 -16.08
N LYS A 121 13.34 -14.15 -14.82
CA LYS A 121 14.26 -13.05 -14.48
C LYS A 121 15.62 -13.25 -15.14
N GLU A 122 16.23 -14.44 -15.00
CA GLU A 122 17.55 -14.74 -15.56
C GLU A 122 17.56 -14.67 -17.09
N CYS A 123 16.56 -15.24 -17.76
CA CYS A 123 16.45 -15.17 -19.22
C CYS A 123 16.37 -13.72 -19.72
N LEU A 124 15.55 -12.89 -19.07
CA LEU A 124 15.41 -11.49 -19.44
C LEU A 124 16.67 -10.67 -19.14
N SER A 125 17.34 -10.96 -18.01
CA SER A 125 18.63 -10.33 -17.67
C SER A 125 19.70 -10.65 -18.72
N GLN A 126 19.79 -11.91 -19.16
CA GLN A 126 20.75 -12.32 -20.22
C GLN A 126 20.41 -11.69 -21.57
N ALA A 127 19.16 -11.36 -21.81
CA ALA A 127 18.74 -10.60 -22.98
C ALA A 127 19.02 -9.07 -22.87
N GLY A 128 19.73 -8.63 -21.82
CA GLY A 128 20.12 -7.25 -21.59
C GLY A 128 19.04 -6.35 -20.97
N LEU A 129 17.95 -6.92 -20.48
CA LEU A 129 16.88 -6.16 -19.83
C LEU A 129 17.18 -5.99 -18.33
N LYS A 130 16.88 -4.82 -17.78
CA LYS A 130 16.88 -4.60 -16.33
C LYS A 130 15.69 -5.33 -15.72
N THR A 131 15.94 -6.23 -14.79
CA THR A 131 14.92 -7.09 -14.19
C THR A 131 14.97 -7.06 -12.68
N ALA A 132 13.80 -7.24 -12.06
CA ALA A 132 13.67 -7.50 -10.64
C ALA A 132 12.73 -8.69 -10.41
N GLN A 133 12.94 -9.42 -9.32
CA GLN A 133 12.04 -10.47 -8.84
C GLN A 133 11.60 -10.14 -7.42
N ILE A 134 10.32 -10.32 -7.14
CA ILE A 134 9.72 -10.19 -5.82
C ILE A 134 9.03 -11.50 -5.47
N GLY A 135 9.35 -12.10 -4.32
CA GLY A 135 8.76 -13.37 -3.90
C GLY A 135 9.25 -13.83 -2.53
N THR A 136 9.14 -15.13 -2.25
CA THR A 136 9.55 -15.76 -0.97
C THR A 136 11.02 -15.53 -0.61
N THR A 137 11.87 -15.28 -1.60
CA THR A 137 13.30 -14.95 -1.42
C THR A 137 13.53 -13.46 -1.15
N GLY A 138 12.49 -12.66 -1.04
CA GLY A 138 12.55 -11.21 -0.94
C GLY A 138 12.59 -10.53 -2.30
N VAL A 139 13.21 -9.36 -2.36
CA VAL A 139 13.42 -8.60 -3.59
C VAL A 139 14.83 -8.89 -4.10
N ILE A 140 14.93 -9.31 -5.35
CA ILE A 140 16.19 -9.55 -6.05
C ILE A 140 16.24 -8.60 -7.24
N ALA A 141 17.06 -7.56 -7.16
CA ALA A 141 17.28 -6.59 -8.23
C ALA A 141 18.71 -6.10 -8.21
N GLU A 142 19.22 -5.67 -9.37
CA GLU A 142 20.56 -5.10 -9.47
C GLU A 142 20.65 -3.79 -8.67
N GLY A 143 21.69 -3.68 -7.82
CA GLY A 143 21.90 -2.49 -6.98
C GLY A 143 20.95 -2.36 -5.78
N TYR A 144 20.01 -3.28 -5.58
CA TYR A 144 19.09 -3.27 -4.45
C TYR A 144 19.60 -4.15 -3.32
N LYS A 145 19.67 -3.59 -2.10
CA LYS A 145 20.04 -4.36 -0.91
C LYS A 145 18.82 -5.17 -0.46
N GLN A 146 18.96 -6.48 -0.49
CA GLN A 146 17.89 -7.41 -0.15
C GLN A 146 17.38 -7.18 1.29
N GLU A 147 16.12 -6.83 1.44
CA GLU A 147 15.40 -6.86 2.70
C GLU A 147 14.49 -8.11 2.70
N LYS A 148 14.41 -8.79 3.85
CA LYS A 148 13.44 -9.89 4.01
C LYS A 148 12.04 -9.29 4.02
N THR A 149 11.26 -9.60 3.00
CA THR A 149 9.85 -9.22 2.90
C THR A 149 8.96 -10.44 3.07
N LEU A 150 7.65 -10.19 3.24
CA LEU A 150 6.64 -11.23 3.05
C LEU A 150 6.73 -11.79 1.63
N THR A 151 6.24 -13.01 1.41
CA THR A 151 6.15 -13.63 0.08
C THR A 151 5.56 -12.70 -0.98
N THR A 152 4.57 -11.93 -0.58
CA THR A 152 4.00 -10.83 -1.33
C THR A 152 4.04 -9.61 -0.42
N PRO A 153 4.80 -8.56 -0.74
CA PRO A 153 4.78 -7.30 0.01
C PRO A 153 3.37 -6.70 0.04
N ASP A 154 3.11 -5.88 1.06
CA ASP A 154 1.91 -5.06 1.06
C ASP A 154 1.92 -4.04 -0.10
N ALA A 155 0.73 -3.48 -0.39
CA ALA A 155 0.56 -2.59 -1.54
C ALA A 155 1.43 -1.33 -1.46
N ILE A 156 1.72 -0.82 -0.26
CA ILE A 156 2.55 0.38 -0.07
C ILE A 156 4.01 0.05 -0.40
N THR A 157 4.53 -1.03 0.19
CA THR A 157 5.89 -1.51 -0.03
C THR A 157 6.13 -1.89 -1.49
N LEU A 158 5.13 -2.47 -2.16
CA LEU A 158 5.23 -2.86 -3.56
C LEU A 158 5.33 -1.67 -4.52
N GLN A 159 4.68 -0.54 -4.19
CA GLN A 159 4.69 0.64 -5.06
C GLN A 159 5.87 1.59 -4.77
N ARG A 160 6.38 1.57 -3.55
CA ARG A 160 7.56 2.32 -3.13
C ARG A 160 8.85 1.73 -3.71
#